data_460b9acc6387c374bc713f4598b7cea5
#
_entry.id   460b9acc6387c374bc713f4598b7cea5
#
_cell.length_a   1.000
_cell.length_b   1.000
_cell.length_c   1.000
_cell.angle_alpha   90.00
_cell.angle_beta   90.00
_cell.angle_gamma   90.00
#
_symmetry.space_group_name_H-M   'P 1'
#
loop_
_entity.id
_entity.type
_entity.pdbx_description
1 polymer ?
#
loop_
_entity_poly.entity_id
_entity_poly.type
_entity_poly.pdbx_seq_one_letter_code
_entity_poly.pdbx_strand_id
1 'polypeptide(L)'
;MSTSALIEFHGASVAGRVTNLSFSVHTGDKLGVIGPSGAGKTTLISLITGMLTPDSGSVDIHANVVGYIPQDPGSSLCPRMTVAECIIEPQVIRLRGHTDKARELQRLQESIPVILTALGLEPEIAQRTPRQLSGGQRQRVAIARALLGDPELVIADEAFSALDQDTARLLQDLLLGSSSTVIFVSHNVTALRATCDDLLIMMDGTVRYHGPADNVDTTDPEVAAFLAAAKELAQ
;
A
#
# COMPACT_ATOMS: atom_id res chain seq x y z
N MET A 1 -8.07 -6.13 23.56
CA MET A 1 -9.03 -6.66 22.58
C MET A 1 -8.20 -7.48 21.61
N SER A 2 -8.56 -8.75 21.35
CA SER A 2 -7.81 -9.57 20.37
C SER A 2 -8.07 -8.99 19.00
N THR A 3 -7.10 -8.31 18.41
CA THR A 3 -7.16 -7.84 17.02
C THR A 3 -7.14 -9.09 16.12
N SER A 4 -8.10 -9.21 15.20
CA SER A 4 -8.14 -10.32 14.25
C SER A 4 -7.02 -10.14 13.22
N ALA A 5 -6.36 -11.24 12.85
CA ALA A 5 -5.41 -11.21 11.75
C ALA A 5 -6.15 -10.83 10.45
N LEU A 6 -5.60 -9.87 9.71
CA LEU A 6 -6.08 -9.44 8.40
C LEU A 6 -5.32 -10.13 7.27
N ILE A 7 -4.05 -10.45 7.51
CA ILE A 7 -3.17 -11.16 6.59
C ILE A 7 -2.40 -12.20 7.38
N GLU A 8 -2.34 -13.43 6.88
CA GLU A 8 -1.55 -14.51 7.46
C GLU A 8 -0.73 -15.21 6.38
N PHE A 9 0.58 -15.32 6.63
CA PHE A 9 1.51 -16.09 5.81
C PHE A 9 1.90 -17.37 6.55
N HIS A 10 1.69 -18.52 5.93
CA HIS A 10 1.97 -19.84 6.49
C HIS A 10 2.99 -20.58 5.63
N GLY A 11 4.27 -20.26 5.81
CA GLY A 11 5.37 -20.89 5.09
C GLY A 11 5.35 -20.62 3.59
N ALA A 12 4.77 -19.49 3.17
CA ALA A 12 4.60 -19.17 1.77
C ALA A 12 5.94 -19.01 1.05
N SER A 13 6.11 -19.69 -0.07
CA SER A 13 7.33 -19.63 -0.88
C SER A 13 7.00 -19.47 -2.36
N VAL A 14 7.85 -18.75 -3.07
CA VAL A 14 7.85 -18.61 -4.53
C VAL A 14 9.27 -18.87 -5.03
N ALA A 15 9.43 -19.87 -5.87
CA ALA A 15 10.72 -20.36 -6.33
C ALA A 15 11.61 -19.24 -6.92
N GLY A 16 12.83 -19.14 -6.39
CA GLY A 16 13.81 -18.12 -6.81
C GLY A 16 13.46 -16.68 -6.41
N ARG A 17 12.43 -16.44 -5.56
CA ARG A 17 12.01 -15.10 -5.16
C ARG A 17 11.90 -14.93 -3.65
N VAL A 18 11.09 -15.78 -2.99
CA VAL A 18 10.89 -15.74 -1.53
C VAL A 18 10.76 -17.15 -0.97
N THR A 19 11.19 -17.32 0.29
CA THR A 19 11.22 -18.65 0.93
C THR A 19 10.67 -18.56 2.34
N ASN A 20 9.70 -19.45 2.65
CA ASN A 20 9.17 -19.70 3.98
C ASN A 20 8.70 -18.44 4.73
N LEU A 21 7.96 -17.58 4.04
CA LEU A 21 7.38 -16.40 4.69
C LEU A 21 6.31 -16.85 5.71
N SER A 22 6.49 -16.47 6.98
CA SER A 22 5.59 -16.82 8.08
C SER A 22 5.48 -15.65 9.03
N PHE A 23 4.38 -14.91 8.95
CA PHE A 23 4.05 -13.77 9.82
C PHE A 23 2.57 -13.42 9.64
N SER A 24 2.05 -12.55 10.53
CA SER A 24 0.69 -12.02 10.44
C SER A 24 0.67 -10.50 10.57
N VAL A 25 -0.34 -9.88 9.97
CA VAL A 25 -0.65 -8.46 10.08
C VAL A 25 -2.08 -8.34 10.60
N HIS A 26 -2.30 -7.53 11.63
CA HIS A 26 -3.61 -7.42 12.26
C HIS A 26 -4.37 -6.18 11.75
N THR A 27 -5.66 -6.18 11.98
CA THR A 27 -6.52 -5.05 11.62
C THR A 27 -6.08 -3.79 12.36
N GLY A 28 -5.82 -2.73 11.61
CA GLY A 28 -5.40 -1.42 12.11
C GLY A 28 -3.88 -1.21 12.17
N ASP A 29 -3.07 -2.27 12.03
CA ASP A 29 -1.61 -2.18 12.06
C ASP A 29 -1.06 -1.23 10.97
N LYS A 30 0.00 -0.52 11.30
CA LYS A 30 0.82 0.26 10.37
C LYS A 30 2.17 -0.45 10.24
N LEU A 31 2.31 -1.29 9.21
CA LEU A 31 3.50 -2.12 8.98
C LEU A 31 4.44 -1.47 7.96
N GLY A 32 5.68 -1.25 8.36
CA GLY A 32 6.75 -0.85 7.44
C GLY A 32 7.48 -2.08 6.87
N VAL A 33 7.56 -2.20 5.55
CA VAL A 33 8.34 -3.26 4.88
C VAL A 33 9.59 -2.66 4.27
N ILE A 34 10.74 -3.15 4.69
CA ILE A 34 12.05 -2.69 4.24
C ILE A 34 12.96 -3.85 3.82
N GLY A 35 13.99 -3.51 3.07
CA GLY A 35 15.01 -4.46 2.63
C GLY A 35 15.73 -3.96 1.37
N PRO A 36 16.89 -4.51 1.04
CA PRO A 36 17.63 -4.15 -0.16
C PRO A 36 16.84 -4.42 -1.45
N SER A 37 17.37 -3.93 -2.58
CA SER A 37 16.81 -4.30 -3.89
C SER A 37 16.95 -5.81 -4.09
N GLY A 38 15.90 -6.44 -4.61
CA GLY A 38 15.87 -7.89 -4.78
C GLY A 38 15.49 -8.70 -3.53
N ALA A 39 15.25 -8.06 -2.36
CA ALA A 39 14.88 -8.76 -1.12
C ALA A 39 13.52 -9.49 -1.16
N GLY A 40 12.74 -9.34 -2.22
CA GLY A 40 11.43 -10.01 -2.36
C GLY A 40 10.21 -9.14 -2.03
N LYS A 41 10.38 -7.83 -1.75
CA LYS A 41 9.26 -6.92 -1.39
C LYS A 41 8.15 -6.88 -2.45
N THR A 42 8.49 -6.78 -3.73
CA THR A 42 7.52 -6.82 -4.84
C THR A 42 6.79 -8.16 -4.92
N THR A 43 7.49 -9.26 -4.62
CA THR A 43 6.87 -10.59 -4.56
C THR A 43 5.89 -10.68 -3.38
N LEU A 44 6.26 -10.14 -2.22
CA LEU A 44 5.37 -10.03 -1.07
C LEU A 44 4.09 -9.26 -1.41
N ILE A 45 4.21 -8.07 -2.03
CA ILE A 45 3.06 -7.28 -2.50
C ILE A 45 2.20 -8.10 -3.48
N SER A 46 2.84 -8.80 -4.42
CA SER A 46 2.12 -9.60 -5.43
C SER A 46 1.35 -10.77 -4.81
N LEU A 47 1.88 -11.36 -3.74
CA LEU A 47 1.19 -12.39 -2.95
C LEU A 47 -0.02 -11.80 -2.19
N ILE A 48 0.14 -10.64 -1.54
CA ILE A 48 -0.94 -9.98 -0.80
C ILE A 48 -2.04 -9.50 -1.75
N THR A 49 -1.70 -8.99 -2.93
CA THR A 49 -2.68 -8.51 -3.91
C THR A 49 -3.32 -9.63 -4.74
N GLY A 50 -2.90 -10.89 -4.54
CA GLY A 50 -3.38 -12.03 -5.33
C GLY A 50 -2.91 -12.06 -6.79
N MET A 51 -1.97 -11.20 -7.17
CA MET A 51 -1.35 -11.22 -8.51
C MET A 51 -0.40 -12.42 -8.69
N LEU A 52 0.01 -13.03 -7.59
CA LEU A 52 0.84 -14.21 -7.55
C LEU A 52 0.33 -15.18 -6.50
N THR A 53 0.34 -16.47 -6.81
CA THR A 53 0.07 -17.55 -5.85
C THR A 53 1.39 -18.18 -5.39
N PRO A 54 1.53 -18.58 -4.12
CA PRO A 54 2.74 -19.25 -3.66
C PRO A 54 2.84 -20.65 -4.27
N ASP A 55 4.08 -21.11 -4.52
CA ASP A 55 4.38 -22.48 -4.98
C ASP A 55 4.24 -23.49 -3.84
N SER A 56 4.42 -23.04 -2.58
CA SER A 56 4.20 -23.83 -1.37
C SER A 56 3.80 -22.93 -0.20
N GLY A 57 3.16 -23.52 0.82
CA GLY A 57 2.54 -22.77 1.91
C GLY A 57 1.24 -22.10 1.48
N SER A 58 0.74 -21.14 2.28
CA SER A 58 -0.45 -20.36 1.97
C SER A 58 -0.33 -18.91 2.39
N VAL A 59 -1.18 -18.07 1.79
CA VAL A 59 -1.40 -16.67 2.20
C VAL A 59 -2.90 -16.48 2.32
N ASP A 60 -3.35 -16.15 3.53
CA ASP A 60 -4.76 -15.91 3.82
C ASP A 60 -4.99 -14.40 3.99
N ILE A 61 -5.88 -13.84 3.18
CA ILE A 61 -6.21 -12.42 3.17
C ILE A 61 -7.69 -12.26 3.53
N HIS A 62 -7.95 -11.57 4.63
CA HIS A 62 -9.31 -11.36 5.15
C HIS A 62 -9.86 -9.96 4.82
N ALA A 63 -9.12 -9.15 4.06
CA ALA A 63 -9.57 -7.85 3.57
C ALA A 63 -10.48 -8.00 2.34
N ASN A 64 -11.66 -7.40 2.38
CA ASN A 64 -12.59 -7.36 1.25
C ASN A 64 -12.26 -6.27 0.24
N VAL A 65 -11.67 -5.17 0.72
CA VAL A 65 -11.27 -4.02 -0.11
C VAL A 65 -9.81 -3.71 0.14
N VAL A 66 -9.01 -3.86 -0.92
CA VAL A 66 -7.57 -3.57 -0.91
C VAL A 66 -7.28 -2.38 -1.81
N GLY A 67 -6.68 -1.34 -1.24
CA GLY A 67 -6.14 -0.19 -1.96
C GLY A 67 -4.66 -0.40 -2.26
N TYR A 68 -4.24 -0.16 -3.50
CA TYR A 68 -2.83 -0.24 -3.90
C TYR A 68 -2.37 1.08 -4.51
N ILE A 69 -1.34 1.68 -3.92
CA ILE A 69 -0.69 2.89 -4.40
C ILE A 69 0.71 2.47 -4.89
N PRO A 70 0.93 2.39 -6.21
CA PRO A 70 2.21 1.97 -6.78
C PRO A 70 3.26 3.08 -6.68
N GLN A 71 4.53 2.74 -6.92
CA GLN A 71 5.68 3.65 -6.91
C GLN A 71 5.52 4.85 -7.86
N ASP A 72 4.92 4.67 -9.04
CA ASP A 72 4.49 5.75 -9.94
C ASP A 72 2.97 5.74 -10.09
N PRO A 73 2.23 6.38 -9.14
CA PRO A 73 0.79 6.36 -9.16
C PRO A 73 0.20 6.97 -10.44
N GLY A 74 0.82 8.05 -10.94
CA GLY A 74 0.32 8.80 -12.08
C GLY A 74 0.29 8.00 -13.40
N SER A 75 1.19 7.04 -13.58
CA SER A 75 1.24 6.17 -14.76
C SER A 75 0.15 5.08 -14.76
N SER A 76 -0.45 4.80 -13.61
CA SER A 76 -1.46 3.76 -13.44
C SER A 76 -2.86 4.14 -13.98
N LEU A 77 -3.07 5.40 -14.38
CA LEU A 77 -4.36 5.91 -14.85
C LEU A 77 -4.56 5.65 -16.33
N CYS A 78 -5.75 5.17 -16.71
CA CYS A 78 -6.11 5.00 -18.12
C CYS A 78 -6.28 6.36 -18.80
N PRO A 79 -5.49 6.70 -19.84
CA PRO A 79 -5.50 8.05 -20.43
C PRO A 79 -6.75 8.39 -21.27
N ARG A 80 -7.64 7.40 -21.47
CA ARG A 80 -8.89 7.55 -22.25
C ARG A 80 -10.13 7.65 -21.38
N MET A 81 -10.01 7.37 -20.08
CA MET A 81 -11.08 7.48 -19.10
C MET A 81 -11.07 8.86 -18.47
N THR A 82 -12.22 9.30 -17.99
CA THR A 82 -12.29 10.47 -17.11
C THR A 82 -11.67 10.17 -15.75
N VAL A 83 -11.34 11.19 -14.99
CA VAL A 83 -10.84 11.04 -13.61
C VAL A 83 -11.83 10.26 -12.76
N ALA A 84 -13.12 10.58 -12.86
CA ALA A 84 -14.15 9.84 -12.10
C ALA A 84 -14.18 8.36 -12.48
N GLU A 85 -14.09 8.04 -13.78
CA GLU A 85 -14.03 6.64 -14.24
C GLU A 85 -12.76 5.93 -13.76
N CYS A 86 -11.60 6.59 -13.80
CA CYS A 86 -10.35 6.02 -13.27
C CYS A 86 -10.43 5.72 -11.77
N ILE A 87 -11.03 6.62 -10.99
CA ILE A 87 -11.15 6.47 -9.54
C ILE A 87 -12.07 5.31 -9.17
N ILE A 88 -13.21 5.16 -9.85
CA ILE A 88 -14.21 4.14 -9.50
C ILE A 88 -13.93 2.77 -10.13
N GLU A 89 -13.06 2.67 -11.13
CA GLU A 89 -12.80 1.45 -11.91
C GLU A 89 -12.54 0.20 -11.04
N PRO A 90 -11.68 0.22 -9.99
CA PRO A 90 -11.45 -0.95 -9.15
C PRO A 90 -12.73 -1.45 -8.48
N GLN A 91 -13.59 -0.55 -8.07
CA GLN A 91 -14.85 -0.88 -7.42
C GLN A 91 -15.88 -1.46 -8.42
N VAL A 92 -15.88 -0.96 -9.65
CA VAL A 92 -16.71 -1.54 -10.74
C VAL A 92 -16.32 -3.00 -11.00
N ILE A 93 -15.02 -3.31 -10.94
CA ILE A 93 -14.51 -4.66 -11.13
C ILE A 93 -14.87 -5.53 -9.92
N ARG A 94 -14.59 -5.06 -8.71
CA ARG A 94 -14.87 -5.77 -7.46
C ARG A 94 -16.35 -6.15 -7.32
N LEU A 95 -17.24 -5.24 -7.66
CA LEU A 95 -18.69 -5.42 -7.51
C LEU A 95 -19.33 -6.21 -8.67
N ARG A 96 -18.57 -6.81 -9.57
CA ARG A 96 -19.13 -7.66 -10.64
C ARG A 96 -19.86 -8.87 -10.02
N GLY A 97 -21.12 -9.04 -10.40
CA GLY A 97 -21.95 -10.14 -9.90
C GLY A 97 -22.62 -9.90 -8.54
N HIS A 98 -22.37 -8.79 -7.87
CA HIS A 98 -23.05 -8.43 -6.63
C HIS A 98 -24.47 -7.90 -6.91
N THR A 99 -25.44 -8.30 -6.11
CA THR A 99 -26.87 -7.90 -6.25
C THR A 99 -27.06 -6.40 -6.04
N ASP A 100 -26.33 -5.79 -5.10
CA ASP A 100 -26.45 -4.37 -4.73
C ASP A 100 -25.48 -3.46 -5.48
N LYS A 101 -24.86 -3.97 -6.56
CA LYS A 101 -23.84 -3.26 -7.34
C LYS A 101 -24.24 -1.83 -7.71
N ALA A 102 -25.44 -1.64 -8.25
CA ALA A 102 -25.87 -0.32 -8.75
C ALA A 102 -25.93 0.72 -7.62
N ARG A 103 -26.48 0.34 -6.48
CA ARG A 103 -26.60 1.19 -5.29
C ARG A 103 -25.24 1.55 -4.72
N GLU A 104 -24.34 0.56 -4.61
CA GLU A 104 -23.01 0.78 -4.04
C GLU A 104 -22.15 1.65 -4.98
N LEU A 105 -22.20 1.42 -6.30
CA LEU A 105 -21.50 2.27 -7.26
C LEU A 105 -22.01 3.70 -7.24
N GLN A 106 -23.32 3.92 -7.09
CA GLN A 106 -23.87 5.27 -6.96
C GLN A 106 -23.31 5.96 -5.72
N ARG A 107 -23.33 5.30 -4.55
CA ARG A 107 -22.77 5.83 -3.30
C ARG A 107 -21.28 6.20 -3.47
N LEU A 108 -20.49 5.33 -4.10
CA LEU A 108 -19.08 5.55 -4.37
C LEU A 108 -18.86 6.71 -5.33
N GLN A 109 -19.69 6.87 -6.36
CA GLN A 109 -19.65 8.01 -7.27
C GLN A 109 -19.91 9.33 -6.56
N GLU A 110 -20.87 9.35 -5.65
CA GLU A 110 -21.19 10.52 -4.80
C GLU A 110 -20.04 10.89 -3.85
N SER A 111 -19.16 9.93 -3.50
CA SER A 111 -17.99 10.15 -2.65
C SER A 111 -16.77 10.71 -3.42
N ILE A 112 -16.74 10.65 -4.75
CA ILE A 112 -15.60 11.10 -5.55
C ILE A 112 -15.24 12.57 -5.30
N PRO A 113 -16.19 13.52 -5.28
CA PRO A 113 -15.88 14.92 -4.99
C PRO A 113 -15.24 15.11 -3.61
N VAL A 114 -15.69 14.35 -2.61
CA VAL A 114 -15.19 14.42 -1.24
C VAL A 114 -13.73 13.98 -1.17
N ILE A 115 -13.39 12.83 -1.77
CA ILE A 115 -12.02 12.33 -1.75
C ILE A 115 -11.07 13.21 -2.59
N LEU A 116 -11.55 13.78 -3.70
CA LEU A 116 -10.77 14.76 -4.48
C LEU A 116 -10.42 15.98 -3.63
N THR A 117 -11.42 16.55 -2.94
CA THR A 117 -11.22 17.70 -2.05
C THR A 117 -10.26 17.37 -0.91
N ALA A 118 -10.39 16.19 -0.28
CA ALA A 118 -9.50 15.73 0.78
C ALA A 118 -8.03 15.63 0.31
N LEU A 119 -7.81 15.39 -0.99
CA LEU A 119 -6.50 15.36 -1.62
C LEU A 119 -6.08 16.71 -2.23
N GLY A 120 -6.75 17.81 -1.89
CA GLY A 120 -6.44 19.15 -2.38
C GLY A 120 -6.67 19.32 -3.89
N LEU A 121 -7.67 18.63 -4.44
CA LEU A 121 -8.07 18.72 -5.84
C LEU A 121 -9.48 19.31 -5.97
N GLU A 122 -9.67 20.16 -6.97
CA GLU A 122 -11.00 20.69 -7.29
C GLU A 122 -11.90 19.58 -7.82
N PRO A 123 -13.15 19.42 -7.31
CA PRO A 123 -14.06 18.36 -7.75
C PRO A 123 -14.33 18.33 -9.26
N GLU A 124 -14.27 19.48 -9.93
CA GLU A 124 -14.53 19.65 -11.36
C GLU A 124 -13.53 18.87 -12.24
N ILE A 125 -12.35 18.52 -11.70
CA ILE A 125 -11.40 17.69 -12.45
C ILE A 125 -11.94 16.29 -12.72
N ALA A 126 -12.95 15.84 -11.99
CA ALA A 126 -13.62 14.54 -12.17
C ALA A 126 -14.02 14.27 -13.62
N GLN A 127 -14.36 15.33 -14.37
CA GLN A 127 -14.77 15.26 -15.79
C GLN A 127 -13.59 15.34 -16.78
N ARG A 128 -12.38 15.64 -16.31
CA ARG A 128 -11.18 15.69 -17.16
C ARG A 128 -10.62 14.30 -17.38
N THR A 129 -9.76 14.16 -18.41
CA THR A 129 -8.95 12.96 -18.60
C THR A 129 -7.57 13.14 -17.95
N PRO A 130 -6.85 12.07 -17.60
CA PRO A 130 -5.50 12.15 -17.04
C PRO A 130 -4.50 12.97 -17.88
N ARG A 131 -4.70 13.04 -19.20
CA ARG A 131 -3.87 13.85 -20.10
C ARG A 131 -4.00 15.36 -19.88
N GLN A 132 -5.09 15.80 -19.29
CA GLN A 132 -5.38 17.21 -19.00
C GLN A 132 -4.91 17.63 -17.61
N LEU A 133 -4.26 16.73 -16.87
CA LEU A 133 -3.81 16.96 -15.50
C LEU A 133 -2.29 17.15 -15.44
N SER A 134 -1.82 17.94 -14.45
CA SER A 134 -0.41 18.00 -14.08
C SER A 134 0.07 16.64 -13.51
N GLY A 135 1.39 16.45 -13.41
CA GLY A 135 1.97 15.24 -12.79
C GLY A 135 1.44 15.01 -11.37
N GLY A 136 1.52 16.04 -10.51
CA GLY A 136 1.02 15.96 -9.14
C GLY A 136 -0.49 15.75 -9.03
N GLN A 137 -1.29 16.32 -9.95
CA GLN A 137 -2.73 16.02 -10.00
C GLN A 137 -3.00 14.56 -10.35
N ARG A 138 -2.27 13.99 -11.34
CA ARG A 138 -2.40 12.56 -11.68
C ARG A 138 -2.05 11.65 -10.50
N GLN A 139 -0.97 11.98 -9.78
CA GLN A 139 -0.58 11.21 -8.58
C GLN A 139 -1.69 11.22 -7.52
N ARG A 140 -2.24 12.40 -7.21
CA ARG A 140 -3.35 12.53 -6.25
C ARG A 140 -4.64 11.82 -6.70
N VAL A 141 -4.94 11.82 -7.99
CA VAL A 141 -6.07 11.04 -8.55
C VAL A 141 -5.84 9.53 -8.39
N ALA A 142 -4.63 9.04 -8.60
CA ALA A 142 -4.33 7.62 -8.40
C ALA A 142 -4.38 7.22 -6.91
N ILE A 143 -4.05 8.14 -6.01
CA ILE A 143 -4.26 7.96 -4.57
C ILE A 143 -5.76 7.91 -4.25
N ALA A 144 -6.57 8.82 -4.80
CA ALA A 144 -8.02 8.79 -4.66
C ALA A 144 -8.62 7.46 -5.12
N ARG A 145 -8.13 6.91 -6.24
CA ARG A 145 -8.51 5.59 -6.77
C ARG A 145 -8.23 4.47 -5.76
N ALA A 146 -7.09 4.50 -5.09
CA ALA A 146 -6.71 3.50 -4.11
C ALA A 146 -7.52 3.59 -2.81
N LEU A 147 -7.94 4.79 -2.43
CA LEU A 147 -8.63 5.04 -1.16
C LEU A 147 -10.17 5.04 -1.29
N LEU A 148 -10.73 5.08 -2.52
CA LEU A 148 -12.17 5.07 -2.70
C LEU A 148 -12.79 3.78 -2.16
N GLY A 149 -13.82 3.89 -1.34
CA GLY A 149 -14.54 2.76 -0.77
C GLY A 149 -13.98 2.27 0.56
N ASP A 150 -13.21 3.12 1.25
CA ASP A 150 -12.69 2.87 2.60
C ASP A 150 -12.00 1.50 2.71
N PRO A 151 -10.86 1.29 2.04
CA PRO A 151 -10.19 0.00 2.01
C PRO A 151 -9.77 -0.46 3.41
N GLU A 152 -9.98 -1.74 3.71
CA GLU A 152 -9.55 -2.37 4.96
C GLU A 152 -8.02 -2.52 5.02
N LEU A 153 -7.40 -2.67 3.84
CA LEU A 153 -5.97 -2.77 3.65
C LEU A 153 -5.51 -1.77 2.59
N VAL A 154 -4.49 -0.98 2.89
CA VAL A 154 -3.79 -0.13 1.92
C VAL A 154 -2.33 -0.56 1.82
N ILE A 155 -1.85 -0.76 0.61
CA ILE A 155 -0.44 -1.01 0.31
C ILE A 155 0.11 0.21 -0.40
N ALA A 156 1.10 0.88 0.20
CA ALA A 156 1.79 2.03 -0.33
C ALA A 156 3.22 1.64 -0.73
N ASP A 157 3.42 1.32 -2.02
CA ASP A 157 4.69 0.81 -2.55
C ASP A 157 5.55 1.97 -3.03
N GLU A 158 6.53 2.38 -2.22
CA GLU A 158 7.40 3.55 -2.44
C GLU A 158 6.63 4.82 -2.84
N ALA A 159 5.35 4.88 -2.47
CA ALA A 159 4.38 5.87 -2.94
C ALA A 159 4.75 7.32 -2.58
N PHE A 160 5.56 7.52 -1.55
CA PHE A 160 5.99 8.85 -1.11
C PHE A 160 7.18 9.39 -1.89
N SER A 161 8.00 8.54 -2.51
CA SER A 161 9.24 8.94 -3.18
C SER A 161 9.01 9.81 -4.43
N ALA A 162 7.85 9.65 -5.07
CA ALA A 162 7.47 10.39 -6.29
C ALA A 162 6.58 11.61 -6.01
N LEU A 163 6.21 11.86 -4.73
CA LEU A 163 5.31 12.95 -4.34
C LEU A 163 6.10 14.19 -3.92
N ASP A 164 5.51 15.38 -4.17
CA ASP A 164 5.96 16.59 -3.50
C ASP A 164 5.69 16.51 -1.98
N GLN A 165 6.41 17.31 -1.19
CA GLN A 165 6.34 17.24 0.27
C GLN A 165 4.94 17.44 0.84
N ASP A 166 4.14 18.33 0.25
CA ASP A 166 2.81 18.65 0.74
C ASP A 166 1.85 17.49 0.47
N THR A 167 1.91 16.90 -0.73
CA THR A 167 1.13 15.71 -1.08
C THR A 167 1.55 14.49 -0.26
N ALA A 168 2.86 14.32 -0.01
CA ALA A 168 3.36 13.22 0.82
C ALA A 168 2.85 13.31 2.26
N ARG A 169 2.90 14.51 2.88
CA ARG A 169 2.35 14.75 4.23
C ARG A 169 0.85 14.50 4.27
N LEU A 170 0.11 15.05 3.31
CA LEU A 170 -1.35 14.87 3.23
C LEU A 170 -1.72 13.38 3.14
N LEU A 171 -1.03 12.62 2.29
CA LEU A 171 -1.25 11.18 2.17
C LEU A 171 -0.91 10.44 3.46
N GLN A 172 0.22 10.80 4.09
CA GLN A 172 0.62 10.22 5.37
C GLN A 172 -0.43 10.46 6.45
N ASP A 173 -0.90 11.70 6.60
CA ASP A 173 -1.92 12.07 7.58
C ASP A 173 -3.24 11.32 7.32
N LEU A 174 -3.65 11.19 6.07
CA LEU A 174 -4.84 10.43 5.68
C LEU A 174 -4.72 8.94 6.04
N LEU A 175 -3.58 8.32 5.74
CA LEU A 175 -3.36 6.89 6.00
C LEU A 175 -3.21 6.60 7.49
N LEU A 176 -2.50 7.46 8.24
CA LEU A 176 -2.32 7.28 9.69
C LEU A 176 -3.60 7.58 10.47
N GLY A 177 -4.38 8.57 10.04
CA GLY A 177 -5.67 8.90 10.63
C GLY A 177 -6.79 7.93 10.30
N SER A 178 -6.59 7.01 9.34
CA SER A 178 -7.59 6.01 8.94
C SER A 178 -7.58 4.79 9.85
N SER A 179 -8.71 4.08 9.92
CA SER A 179 -8.81 2.76 10.57
C SER A 179 -8.26 1.62 9.70
N SER A 180 -7.85 1.90 8.46
CA SER A 180 -7.27 0.91 7.55
C SER A 180 -5.97 0.33 8.10
N THR A 181 -5.73 -0.94 7.86
CA THR A 181 -4.40 -1.52 7.98
C THR A 181 -3.54 -0.99 6.84
N VAL A 182 -2.32 -0.54 7.12
CA VAL A 182 -1.47 0.04 6.07
C VAL A 182 -0.12 -0.67 6.04
N ILE A 183 0.27 -1.09 4.85
CA ILE A 183 1.61 -1.62 4.57
C ILE A 183 2.38 -0.56 3.78
N PHE A 184 3.38 0.03 4.40
CA PHE A 184 4.30 0.97 3.77
C PHE A 184 5.55 0.24 3.30
N VAL A 185 5.79 0.20 2.00
CA VAL A 185 7.05 -0.30 1.44
C VAL A 185 7.93 0.89 1.08
N SER A 186 9.11 0.97 1.68
CA SER A 186 10.05 2.08 1.43
C SER A 186 11.48 1.64 1.71
N HIS A 187 12.43 2.33 1.12
CA HIS A 187 13.85 2.23 1.46
C HIS A 187 14.26 3.23 2.56
N ASN A 188 13.39 4.16 2.95
CA ASN A 188 13.65 5.13 4.00
C ASN A 188 13.28 4.57 5.38
N VAL A 189 14.23 3.88 6.00
CA VAL A 189 14.08 3.26 7.33
C VAL A 189 13.67 4.27 8.40
N THR A 190 14.26 5.48 8.37
CA THR A 190 14.00 6.52 9.37
C THR A 190 12.55 6.99 9.32
N ALA A 191 12.01 7.19 8.11
CA ALA A 191 10.62 7.57 7.94
C ALA A 191 9.67 6.46 8.41
N LEU A 192 9.94 5.20 8.06
CA LEU A 192 9.10 4.08 8.48
C LEU A 192 9.10 3.88 10.00
N ARG A 193 10.27 4.01 10.66
CA ARG A 193 10.37 3.92 12.13
C ARG A 193 9.59 5.01 12.87
N ALA A 194 9.43 6.18 12.24
CA ALA A 194 8.66 7.28 12.81
C ALA A 194 7.14 7.16 12.53
N THR A 195 6.74 6.29 11.59
CA THR A 195 5.38 6.24 11.05
C THR A 195 4.66 4.94 11.39
N CYS A 196 5.40 3.82 11.46
CA CYS A 196 4.83 2.48 11.61
C CYS A 196 4.96 1.97 13.04
N ASP A 197 4.00 1.12 13.44
CA ASP A 197 4.04 0.42 14.73
C ASP A 197 5.08 -0.71 14.67
N ASP A 198 5.06 -1.48 13.57
CA ASP A 198 5.95 -2.61 13.33
C ASP A 198 6.76 -2.47 12.04
N LEU A 199 7.90 -3.15 12.00
CA LEU A 199 8.73 -3.32 10.80
C LEU A 199 8.84 -4.79 10.43
N LEU A 200 8.80 -5.04 9.13
CA LEU A 200 9.18 -6.30 8.47
C LEU A 200 10.45 -6.06 7.66
N ILE A 201 11.56 -6.69 8.05
CA ILE A 201 12.83 -6.60 7.32
C ILE A 201 13.01 -7.85 6.48
N MET A 202 13.08 -7.67 5.17
CA MET A 202 13.30 -8.75 4.22
C MET A 202 14.72 -8.70 3.66
N MET A 203 15.38 -9.86 3.58
CA MET A 203 16.69 -10.03 2.95
C MET A 203 16.74 -11.39 2.24
N ASP A 204 17.27 -11.43 1.05
CA ASP A 204 17.45 -12.66 0.24
C ASP A 204 16.19 -13.54 0.17
N GLY A 205 15.02 -12.88 0.02
CA GLY A 205 13.74 -13.55 -0.10
C GLY A 205 13.18 -14.13 1.20
N THR A 206 13.75 -13.78 2.36
CA THR A 206 13.29 -14.25 3.68
C THR A 206 12.94 -13.09 4.59
N VAL A 207 12.09 -13.33 5.59
CA VAL A 207 11.86 -12.40 6.69
C VAL A 207 12.96 -12.60 7.73
N ARG A 208 13.75 -11.56 7.99
CA ARG A 208 14.83 -11.57 9.00
C ARG A 208 14.41 -10.92 10.31
N TYR A 209 13.42 -10.03 10.24
CA TYR A 209 12.84 -9.39 11.41
C TYR A 209 11.36 -9.07 11.16
N HIS A 210 10.53 -9.28 12.17
CA HIS A 210 9.17 -8.78 12.25
C HIS A 210 8.86 -8.43 13.72
N GLY A 211 8.51 -7.16 13.97
CA GLY A 211 8.22 -6.67 15.30
C GLY A 211 8.30 -5.15 15.41
N PRO A 212 8.31 -4.62 16.66
CA PRO A 212 8.22 -3.18 16.94
C PRO A 212 9.25 -2.34 16.17
N ALA A 213 8.78 -1.24 15.57
CA ALA A 213 9.60 -0.36 14.76
C ALA A 213 10.63 0.43 15.57
N ASP A 214 10.35 0.72 16.82
CA ASP A 214 11.21 1.49 17.72
C ASP A 214 12.36 0.65 18.32
N ASN A 215 12.19 -0.67 18.41
CA ASN A 215 13.13 -1.59 19.03
C ASN A 215 13.51 -2.77 18.13
N VAL A 216 14.07 -2.48 16.97
CA VAL A 216 14.51 -3.54 16.04
C VAL A 216 15.68 -4.33 16.64
N ASP A 217 15.52 -5.65 16.73
CA ASP A 217 16.61 -6.54 17.13
C ASP A 217 17.74 -6.54 16.09
N THR A 218 18.91 -6.17 16.52
CA THR A 218 20.13 -6.08 15.70
C THR A 218 21.13 -7.19 16.01
N THR A 219 20.69 -8.28 16.62
CA THR A 219 21.55 -9.47 16.86
C THR A 219 21.92 -10.17 15.55
N ASP A 220 21.08 -10.04 14.48
CA ASP A 220 21.43 -10.44 13.13
C ASP A 220 22.43 -9.42 12.53
N PRO A 221 23.69 -9.82 12.21
CA PRO A 221 24.70 -8.91 11.71
C PRO A 221 24.33 -8.25 10.36
N GLU A 222 23.58 -8.94 9.50
CA GLU A 222 23.16 -8.41 8.21
C GLU A 222 22.06 -7.34 8.38
N VAL A 223 21.11 -7.58 9.30
CA VAL A 223 20.11 -6.57 9.69
C VAL A 223 20.78 -5.34 10.30
N ALA A 224 21.74 -5.54 11.21
CA ALA A 224 22.49 -4.45 11.82
C ALA A 224 23.25 -3.62 10.80
N ALA A 225 23.95 -4.26 9.85
CA ALA A 225 24.69 -3.60 8.78
C ALA A 225 23.76 -2.82 7.83
N PHE A 226 22.63 -3.43 7.45
CA PHE A 226 21.64 -2.77 6.61
C PHE A 226 21.06 -1.50 7.27
N LEU A 227 20.69 -1.58 8.55
CA LEU A 227 20.15 -0.43 9.29
C LEU A 227 21.19 0.68 9.49
N ALA A 228 22.47 0.32 9.68
CA ALA A 228 23.56 1.29 9.78
C ALA A 228 23.75 2.04 8.47
N ALA A 229 23.84 1.33 7.34
CA ALA A 229 23.97 1.93 6.01
C ALA A 229 22.76 2.83 5.66
N ALA A 230 21.55 2.42 6.01
CA ALA A 230 20.35 3.21 5.77
C ALA A 230 20.30 4.52 6.58
N LYS A 231 20.94 4.57 7.76
CA LYS A 231 21.05 5.81 8.56
C LYS A 231 22.02 6.81 7.92
N GLU A 232 23.12 6.33 7.33
CA GLU A 232 24.11 7.19 6.64
C GLU A 232 23.54 7.85 5.39
N LEU A 233 22.65 7.17 4.66
CA LEU A 233 21.99 7.69 3.46
C LEU A 233 20.87 8.72 3.77
N ALA A 234 20.42 8.81 5.01
CA ALA A 234 19.36 9.71 5.44
C ALA A 234 19.88 11.05 6.01
N GLN A 235 21.20 11.23 6.11
CA GLN A 235 21.89 12.48 6.49
C GLN A 235 22.32 13.28 5.27
#